data_bf5780f5897e215c6627e9bdf7a99c5d
#
_entry.id   bf5780f5897e215c6627e9bdf7a99c5d
#
_cell.length_a   1.000
_cell.length_b   1.000
_cell.length_c   1.000
_cell.angle_alpha   90.00
_cell.angle_beta   90.00
_cell.angle_gamma   90.00
#
_symmetry.space_group_name_H-M   'P 1'
#
loop_
_entity.id
_entity.type
_entity.pdbx_description
1 polymer ?
#
loop_
_entity_poly.entity_id
_entity_poly.type
_entity_poly.pdbx_seq_one_letter_code
_entity_poly.pdbx_strand_id
1 'polypeptide(L)'
;MGAGTMSNAEKILSRLDALLAKEVDLTLYGRAALLLGFAAPPPDFALSLDVDAVLWIGQAEALEKHSNFWEALEQVNLEFEEDGLYMTHLFDEDQVVLRENWLQERVVIALPYNHLKLHRLADADLLLSKLMRYDPTDLDDLTFIIQQARFSPDAVATILKQARLPDSEEIHEQVMLCTTWLRQQGLCSPLSTAPTPSALG
;
A
#
# COMPACT_ATOMS: atom_id res chain seq x y z
N MET A 1 20.92 1.11 -24.01
CA MET A 1 20.02 1.04 -22.85
C MET A 1 20.80 0.28 -21.79
N GLY A 2 21.27 0.94 -20.76
CA GLY A 2 21.97 0.27 -19.66
C GLY A 2 20.98 -0.64 -18.95
N ALA A 3 21.36 -1.88 -18.67
CA ALA A 3 20.62 -2.75 -17.78
C ALA A 3 20.64 -2.08 -16.40
N GLY A 4 19.55 -1.42 -16.04
CA GLY A 4 19.35 -0.89 -14.70
C GLY A 4 19.44 -2.05 -13.70
N THR A 5 20.11 -1.85 -12.60
CA THR A 5 20.15 -2.85 -11.52
C THR A 5 18.73 -3.09 -11.04
N MET A 6 18.28 -4.34 -11.04
CA MET A 6 16.97 -4.76 -10.56
C MET A 6 16.82 -4.38 -9.09
N SER A 7 15.72 -3.73 -8.73
CA SER A 7 15.40 -3.38 -7.34
C SER A 7 15.15 -4.63 -6.50
N ASN A 8 15.17 -4.49 -5.18
CA ASN A 8 14.90 -5.60 -4.27
C ASN A 8 13.47 -6.13 -4.46
N ALA A 9 12.48 -5.26 -4.61
CA ALA A 9 11.10 -5.68 -4.89
C ALA A 9 10.97 -6.47 -6.20
N GLU A 10 11.66 -6.03 -7.28
CA GLU A 10 11.66 -6.77 -8.55
C GLU A 10 12.33 -8.14 -8.42
N LYS A 11 13.41 -8.27 -7.63
CA LYS A 11 14.05 -9.58 -7.37
C LYS A 11 13.08 -10.55 -6.71
N ILE A 12 12.43 -10.13 -5.62
CA ILE A 12 11.45 -10.93 -4.88
C ILE A 12 10.30 -11.36 -5.81
N LEU A 13 9.68 -10.40 -6.49
CA LEU A 13 8.51 -10.65 -7.34
C LEU A 13 8.84 -11.48 -8.59
N SER A 14 9.99 -11.25 -9.22
CA SER A 14 10.44 -12.07 -10.36
C SER A 14 10.69 -13.52 -9.94
N ARG A 15 11.25 -13.72 -8.76
CA ARG A 15 11.48 -15.08 -8.26
C ARG A 15 10.18 -15.77 -7.89
N LEU A 16 9.25 -15.04 -7.27
CA LEU A 16 7.91 -15.55 -6.99
C LEU A 16 7.19 -15.96 -8.28
N ASP A 17 7.17 -15.09 -9.29
CA ASP A 17 6.57 -15.40 -10.61
C ASP A 17 7.14 -16.70 -11.22
N ALA A 18 8.46 -16.89 -11.13
CA ALA A 18 9.14 -18.06 -11.67
C ALA A 18 8.79 -19.37 -10.93
N LEU A 19 8.36 -19.31 -9.67
CA LEU A 19 7.98 -20.47 -8.87
C LEU A 19 6.49 -20.79 -8.93
N LEU A 20 5.67 -19.82 -9.34
CA LEU A 20 4.23 -20.02 -9.45
C LEU A 20 3.89 -20.98 -10.61
N ALA A 21 3.01 -21.95 -10.32
CA ALA A 21 2.50 -22.89 -11.33
C ALA A 21 1.19 -22.42 -11.97
N LYS A 22 0.53 -21.44 -11.39
CA LYS A 22 -0.74 -20.88 -11.85
C LYS A 22 -0.77 -19.37 -11.64
N GLU A 23 -1.70 -18.73 -12.32
CA GLU A 23 -1.92 -17.30 -12.19
C GLU A 23 -2.36 -16.92 -10.78
N VAL A 24 -1.72 -15.88 -10.25
CA VAL A 24 -1.99 -15.30 -8.93
C VAL A 24 -2.14 -13.78 -9.09
N ASP A 25 -3.23 -13.24 -8.54
CA ASP A 25 -3.50 -11.80 -8.47
C ASP A 25 -3.07 -11.29 -7.10
N LEU A 26 -2.19 -10.30 -7.05
CA LEU A 26 -1.75 -9.66 -5.80
C LEU A 26 -1.90 -8.15 -5.89
N THR A 27 -2.27 -7.55 -4.75
CA THR A 27 -2.32 -6.10 -4.60
C THR A 27 -1.23 -5.63 -3.64
N LEU A 28 -0.26 -4.92 -4.18
CA LEU A 28 0.83 -4.35 -3.41
C LEU A 28 0.41 -3.06 -2.71
N TYR A 29 0.97 -2.84 -1.53
CA TYR A 29 1.00 -1.55 -0.87
C TYR A 29 2.41 -1.31 -0.28
N GLY A 30 2.62 -0.28 0.54
CA GLY A 30 3.95 0.01 1.04
C GLY A 30 4.92 0.51 -0.05
N ARG A 31 6.22 0.47 0.22
CA ARG A 31 7.25 1.04 -0.66
C ARG A 31 7.41 0.31 -1.98
N ALA A 32 7.18 -1.00 -2.02
CA ALA A 32 7.19 -1.76 -3.27
C ALA A 32 6.13 -1.25 -4.26
N ALA A 33 4.92 -0.93 -3.77
CA ALA A 33 3.86 -0.32 -4.58
C ALA A 33 4.21 1.08 -5.07
N LEU A 34 4.89 1.89 -4.24
CA LEU A 34 5.35 3.23 -4.62
C LEU A 34 6.45 3.15 -5.67
N LEU A 35 7.41 2.25 -5.49
CA LEU A 35 8.51 2.03 -6.44
C LEU A 35 8.01 1.60 -7.81
N LEU A 36 7.15 0.59 -7.87
CA LEU A 36 6.72 -0.04 -9.11
C LEU A 36 5.54 0.68 -9.78
N GLY A 37 4.80 1.46 -9.03
CA GLY A 37 3.56 2.09 -9.48
C GLY A 37 3.68 3.55 -9.92
N PHE A 38 4.82 4.20 -9.70
CA PHE A 38 5.04 5.61 -10.07
C PHE A 38 6.24 5.77 -11.00
N ALA A 39 6.19 6.76 -11.90
CA ALA A 39 7.19 6.95 -12.95
C ALA A 39 8.56 7.43 -12.44
N ALA A 40 8.60 8.12 -11.30
CA ALA A 40 9.82 8.71 -10.74
C ALA A 40 9.87 8.56 -9.21
N PRO A 41 9.94 7.33 -8.70
CA PRO A 41 10.05 7.10 -7.27
C PRO A 41 11.43 7.57 -6.75
N PRO A 42 11.53 7.98 -5.47
CA PRO A 42 12.80 8.22 -4.83
C PRO A 42 13.73 7.00 -4.89
N PRO A 43 15.05 7.20 -5.12
CA PRO A 43 15.99 6.08 -5.31
C PRO A 43 16.06 5.11 -4.12
N ASP A 44 15.82 5.59 -2.89
CA ASP A 44 15.83 4.79 -1.67
C ASP A 44 14.67 3.77 -1.60
N PHE A 45 13.58 3.98 -2.35
CA PHE A 45 12.50 2.98 -2.44
C PHE A 45 12.99 1.66 -3.05
N ALA A 46 13.97 1.71 -3.96
CA ALA A 46 14.57 0.52 -4.54
C ALA A 46 15.38 -0.34 -3.53
N LEU A 47 15.69 0.24 -2.37
CA LEU A 47 16.43 -0.42 -1.29
C LEU A 47 15.51 -1.03 -0.22
N SER A 48 14.18 -0.90 -0.35
CA SER A 48 13.24 -1.56 0.57
C SER A 48 13.53 -3.06 0.59
N LEU A 49 13.57 -3.62 1.80
CA LEU A 49 13.92 -5.03 2.01
C LEU A 49 12.70 -5.95 1.89
N ASP A 50 11.52 -5.38 1.88
CA ASP A 50 10.25 -6.07 1.93
C ASP A 50 9.32 -5.73 0.76
N VAL A 51 8.40 -6.66 0.53
CA VAL A 51 7.22 -6.47 -0.33
C VAL A 51 5.98 -6.76 0.51
N ASP A 52 5.11 -5.76 0.59
CA ASP A 52 3.84 -5.86 1.31
C ASP A 52 2.67 -6.02 0.34
N ALA A 53 1.70 -6.86 0.70
CA ALA A 53 0.47 -7.02 -0.06
C ALA A 53 -0.76 -7.03 0.83
N VAL A 54 -1.89 -6.57 0.28
CA VAL A 54 -3.20 -6.65 0.91
C VAL A 54 -4.06 -7.66 0.17
N LEU A 55 -4.73 -8.52 0.93
CA LEU A 55 -5.61 -9.57 0.46
C LEU A 55 -7.06 -9.18 0.78
N TRP A 56 -7.99 -9.42 -0.15
CA TRP A 56 -9.42 -9.31 0.19
C TRP A 56 -9.84 -10.49 1.06
N ILE A 57 -10.91 -10.34 1.83
CA ILE A 57 -11.43 -11.39 2.72
C ILE A 57 -11.69 -12.70 1.94
N GLY A 58 -11.02 -13.77 2.35
CA GLY A 58 -11.09 -15.09 1.71
C GLY A 58 -10.09 -15.31 0.56
N GLN A 59 -9.25 -14.33 0.23
CA GLN A 59 -8.20 -14.53 -0.80
C GLN A 59 -7.13 -15.51 -0.33
N ALA A 60 -6.74 -15.46 0.95
CA ALA A 60 -5.74 -16.35 1.49
C ALA A 60 -6.12 -17.83 1.29
N GLU A 61 -7.38 -18.20 1.62
CA GLU A 61 -7.93 -19.55 1.42
C GLU A 61 -8.04 -19.90 -0.06
N ALA A 62 -8.39 -18.93 -0.91
CA ALA A 62 -8.45 -19.15 -2.34
C ALA A 62 -7.06 -19.45 -2.94
N LEU A 63 -6.02 -18.74 -2.49
CA LEU A 63 -4.62 -18.97 -2.88
C LEU A 63 -4.15 -20.36 -2.44
N GLU A 64 -4.42 -20.76 -1.19
CA GLU A 64 -4.08 -22.07 -0.66
C GLU A 64 -4.76 -23.20 -1.46
N LYS A 65 -6.02 -23.04 -1.79
CA LYS A 65 -6.80 -24.07 -2.46
C LYS A 65 -6.53 -24.18 -3.97
N HIS A 66 -6.17 -23.08 -4.62
CA HIS A 66 -6.15 -23.01 -6.08
C HIS A 66 -4.78 -22.78 -6.70
N SER A 67 -3.73 -22.53 -5.90
CA SER A 67 -2.38 -22.29 -6.37
C SER A 67 -1.34 -22.92 -5.44
N ASN A 68 -0.06 -22.82 -5.82
CA ASN A 68 1.09 -23.13 -4.97
C ASN A 68 1.72 -21.87 -4.38
N PHE A 69 0.93 -20.83 -4.15
CA PHE A 69 1.43 -19.52 -3.76
C PHE A 69 2.22 -19.55 -2.44
N TRP A 70 1.70 -20.22 -1.42
CA TRP A 70 2.33 -20.24 -0.10
C TRP A 70 3.65 -20.98 -0.10
N GLU A 71 3.75 -22.12 -0.81
CA GLU A 71 5.00 -22.87 -0.98
C GLU A 71 6.03 -22.05 -1.78
N ALA A 72 5.59 -21.38 -2.85
CA ALA A 72 6.45 -20.51 -3.65
C ALA A 72 6.97 -19.33 -2.83
N LEU A 73 6.12 -18.72 -2.03
CA LEU A 73 6.47 -17.60 -1.15
C LEU A 73 7.47 -18.01 -0.07
N GLU A 74 7.26 -19.17 0.59
CA GLU A 74 8.19 -19.72 1.56
C GLU A 74 9.57 -19.97 0.92
N GLN A 75 9.59 -20.52 -0.27
CA GLN A 75 10.85 -20.76 -1.01
C GLN A 75 11.55 -19.44 -1.35
N VAL A 76 10.84 -18.41 -1.78
CA VAL A 76 11.41 -17.08 -2.06
C VAL A 76 12.04 -16.49 -0.79
N ASN A 77 11.35 -16.54 0.33
CA ASN A 77 11.84 -16.01 1.59
C ASN A 77 13.09 -16.76 2.08
N LEU A 78 13.13 -18.09 1.92
CA LEU A 78 14.32 -18.89 2.24
C LEU A 78 15.52 -18.57 1.34
N GLU A 79 15.30 -18.42 0.03
CA GLU A 79 16.37 -18.11 -0.94
C GLU A 79 17.00 -16.73 -0.70
N PHE A 80 16.24 -15.76 -0.20
CA PHE A 80 16.71 -14.40 0.05
C PHE A 80 16.98 -14.08 1.51
N GLU A 81 16.94 -15.06 2.41
CA GLU A 81 17.14 -14.88 3.85
C GLU A 81 18.50 -14.22 4.17
N GLU A 82 19.57 -14.65 3.49
CA GLU A 82 20.92 -14.10 3.70
C GLU A 82 21.03 -12.64 3.22
N ASP A 83 20.23 -12.24 2.23
CA ASP A 83 20.15 -10.87 1.73
C ASP A 83 19.22 -9.99 2.59
N GLY A 84 18.50 -10.58 3.53
CA GLY A 84 17.49 -9.90 4.35
C GLY A 84 16.28 -9.42 3.55
N LEU A 85 15.99 -10.05 2.40
CA LEU A 85 14.85 -9.72 1.56
C LEU A 85 13.70 -10.69 1.81
N TYR A 86 12.50 -10.17 1.91
CA TYR A 86 11.34 -11.02 2.23
C TYR A 86 10.01 -10.44 1.76
N MET A 87 9.01 -11.30 1.69
CA MET A 87 7.61 -10.95 1.53
C MET A 87 6.83 -11.69 2.62
N THR A 88 6.52 -11.00 3.73
CA THR A 88 5.87 -11.61 4.91
C THR A 88 4.62 -10.88 5.35
N HIS A 89 4.48 -9.60 5.02
CA HIS A 89 3.34 -8.78 5.40
C HIS A 89 2.24 -8.88 4.33
N LEU A 90 1.47 -9.99 4.41
CA LEU A 90 0.24 -10.16 3.65
C LEU A 90 -0.93 -9.97 4.60
N PHE A 91 -1.48 -8.77 4.61
CA PHE A 91 -2.57 -8.40 5.51
C PHE A 91 -3.93 -8.60 4.86
N ASP A 92 -4.90 -9.07 5.62
CA ASP A 92 -6.29 -9.00 5.20
C ASP A 92 -6.77 -7.54 5.16
N GLU A 93 -7.69 -7.24 4.28
CA GLU A 93 -8.19 -5.88 4.05
C GLU A 93 -8.80 -5.19 5.28
N ASP A 94 -9.24 -5.95 6.27
CA ASP A 94 -9.75 -5.44 7.55
C ASP A 94 -8.64 -5.04 8.54
N GLN A 95 -7.39 -5.40 8.23
CA GLN A 95 -6.21 -5.03 9.01
C GLN A 95 -5.54 -3.75 8.48
N VAL A 96 -5.97 -3.22 7.34
CA VAL A 96 -5.36 -2.05 6.68
C VAL A 96 -6.37 -0.92 6.58
N VAL A 97 -5.91 0.32 6.76
CA VAL A 97 -6.76 1.51 6.58
C VAL A 97 -7.00 1.73 5.08
N LEU A 98 -8.23 1.49 4.63
CA LEU A 98 -8.63 1.52 3.22
C LEU A 98 -10.02 2.16 3.08
N ARG A 99 -10.40 2.48 1.83
CA ARG A 99 -11.79 2.79 1.49
C ARG A 99 -12.58 1.51 1.20
N GLU A 100 -13.89 1.58 1.23
CA GLU A 100 -14.77 0.44 0.94
C GLU A 100 -14.58 -0.14 -0.48
N ASN A 101 -14.33 0.74 -1.44
CA ASN A 101 -14.22 0.39 -2.87
C ASN A 101 -12.77 0.17 -3.36
N TRP A 102 -11.82 -0.02 -2.45
CA TRP A 102 -10.39 -0.15 -2.76
C TRP A 102 -10.11 -1.23 -3.83
N LEU A 103 -10.79 -2.36 -3.75
CA LEU A 103 -10.57 -3.50 -4.63
C LEU A 103 -10.90 -3.18 -6.10
N GLN A 104 -11.94 -2.39 -6.34
CA GLN A 104 -12.39 -1.99 -7.68
C GLN A 104 -11.49 -0.89 -8.27
N GLU A 105 -10.84 -0.10 -7.42
CA GLU A 105 -10.02 1.05 -7.83
C GLU A 105 -8.52 0.74 -7.93
N ARG A 106 -8.13 -0.52 -7.76
CA ARG A 106 -6.73 -0.94 -7.89
C ARG A 106 -6.14 -0.54 -9.24
N VAL A 107 -4.86 -0.24 -9.25
CA VAL A 107 -4.12 0.15 -10.45
C VAL A 107 -3.21 -1.00 -10.86
N VAL A 108 -3.28 -1.41 -12.13
CA VAL A 108 -2.43 -2.47 -12.68
C VAL A 108 -0.96 -2.01 -12.71
N ILE A 109 -0.06 -2.86 -12.26
CA ILE A 109 1.38 -2.73 -12.46
C ILE A 109 1.77 -3.63 -13.64
N ALA A 110 2.07 -3.03 -14.80
CA ALA A 110 2.38 -3.76 -16.01
C ALA A 110 3.86 -4.21 -16.03
N LEU A 111 4.12 -5.38 -15.48
CA LEU A 111 5.42 -6.05 -15.55
C LEU A 111 5.31 -7.34 -16.38
N PRO A 112 6.41 -7.80 -17.02
CA PRO A 112 6.40 -8.94 -17.93
C PRO A 112 6.45 -10.28 -17.15
N TYR A 113 5.55 -10.48 -16.21
CA TYR A 113 5.40 -11.71 -15.45
C TYR A 113 4.47 -12.70 -16.16
N ASN A 114 4.69 -13.99 -15.94
CA ASN A 114 3.94 -15.06 -16.60
C ASN A 114 2.70 -15.49 -15.79
N HIS A 115 2.85 -15.52 -14.46
CA HIS A 115 1.84 -16.03 -13.55
C HIS A 115 1.38 -14.98 -12.53
N LEU A 116 2.19 -13.94 -12.31
CA LEU A 116 1.90 -12.93 -11.31
C LEU A 116 1.20 -11.72 -11.94
N LYS A 117 -0.07 -11.52 -11.61
CA LYS A 117 -0.82 -10.31 -11.92
C LYS A 117 -0.70 -9.33 -10.77
N LEU A 118 0.02 -8.24 -11.01
CA LEU A 118 0.24 -7.23 -9.99
C LEU A 118 -0.69 -6.04 -10.15
N HIS A 119 -1.24 -5.65 -9.03
CA HIS A 119 -1.90 -4.37 -8.84
C HIS A 119 -1.21 -3.62 -7.70
N ARG A 120 -1.41 -2.34 -7.64
CA ARG A 120 -1.20 -1.54 -6.42
C ARG A 120 -2.52 -0.96 -5.94
N LEU A 121 -2.58 -0.58 -4.71
CA LEU A 121 -3.66 0.26 -4.22
C LEU A 121 -3.75 1.55 -5.06
N ALA A 122 -4.95 2.08 -5.22
CA ALA A 122 -5.15 3.43 -5.76
C ALA A 122 -4.45 4.47 -4.88
N ASP A 123 -4.13 5.64 -5.45
CA ASP A 123 -3.37 6.68 -4.73
C ASP A 123 -4.02 7.08 -3.40
N ALA A 124 -5.36 7.11 -3.35
CA ALA A 124 -6.09 7.40 -2.12
C ALA A 124 -5.93 6.30 -1.05
N ASP A 125 -5.94 5.03 -1.45
CA ASP A 125 -5.76 3.91 -0.52
C ASP A 125 -4.30 3.72 -0.12
N LEU A 126 -3.34 4.04 -1.00
CA LEU A 126 -1.93 4.15 -0.63
C LEU A 126 -1.71 5.22 0.44
N LEU A 127 -2.35 6.39 0.31
CA LEU A 127 -2.30 7.43 1.33
C LEU A 127 -2.86 6.92 2.65
N LEU A 128 -4.03 6.28 2.63
CA LEU A 128 -4.68 5.76 3.84
C LEU A 128 -3.85 4.67 4.53
N SER A 129 -3.26 3.74 3.77
CA SER A 129 -2.43 2.66 4.33
C SER A 129 -1.20 3.17 5.07
N LYS A 130 -0.70 4.37 4.76
CA LYS A 130 0.44 5.01 5.42
C LYS A 130 0.08 5.73 6.73
N LEU A 131 -1.20 5.78 7.09
CA LEU A 131 -1.64 6.37 8.36
C LEU A 131 -1.52 5.42 9.55
N MET A 132 -1.19 4.14 9.31
CA MET A 132 -1.18 3.10 10.33
C MET A 132 0.00 3.21 11.30
N ARG A 133 1.01 4.01 10.95
CA ARG A 133 2.19 4.29 11.78
C ARG A 133 2.57 5.76 11.68
N TYR A 134 2.96 6.31 12.79
CA TYR A 134 3.47 7.68 12.86
C TYR A 134 4.99 7.65 12.99
N ASP A 135 5.67 7.28 11.89
CA ASP A 135 7.13 7.29 11.81
C ASP A 135 7.63 8.17 10.64
N PRO A 136 8.87 8.66 10.71
CA PRO A 136 9.40 9.58 9.69
C PRO A 136 9.32 9.02 8.26
N THR A 137 9.55 7.73 8.10
CA THR A 137 9.53 7.07 6.79
C THR A 137 8.14 7.11 6.16
N ASP A 138 7.10 6.77 6.95
CA ASP A 138 5.71 6.81 6.45
C ASP A 138 5.23 8.24 6.23
N LEU A 139 5.70 9.22 7.00
CA LEU A 139 5.40 10.64 6.77
C LEU A 139 6.02 11.18 5.48
N ASP A 140 7.23 10.75 5.14
CA ASP A 140 7.88 11.06 3.85
C ASP A 140 7.11 10.39 2.70
N ASP A 141 6.71 9.13 2.85
CA ASP A 141 5.90 8.40 1.88
C ASP A 141 4.52 9.08 1.66
N LEU A 142 3.85 9.56 2.72
CA LEU A 142 2.62 10.34 2.64
C LEU A 142 2.81 11.60 1.79
N THR A 143 3.90 12.34 2.06
CA THR A 143 4.23 13.55 1.30
C THR A 143 4.45 13.23 -0.16
N PHE A 144 5.20 12.18 -0.46
CA PHE A 144 5.43 11.70 -1.83
C PHE A 144 4.12 11.35 -2.54
N ILE A 145 3.25 10.56 -1.93
CA ILE A 145 1.96 10.16 -2.50
C ILE A 145 1.09 11.39 -2.83
N ILE A 146 0.97 12.32 -1.89
CA ILE A 146 0.17 13.54 -2.07
C ILE A 146 0.68 14.37 -3.25
N GLN A 147 2.00 14.52 -3.38
CA GLN A 147 2.63 15.26 -4.47
C GLN A 147 2.45 14.57 -5.82
N GLN A 148 2.68 13.26 -5.90
CA GLN A 148 2.55 12.50 -7.14
C GLN A 148 1.10 12.44 -7.64
N ALA A 149 0.15 12.18 -6.75
CA ALA A 149 -1.27 12.18 -7.04
C ALA A 149 -1.86 13.60 -7.24
N ARG A 150 -1.09 14.64 -6.89
CA ARG A 150 -1.52 16.06 -6.91
C ARG A 150 -2.79 16.30 -6.10
N PHE A 151 -2.90 15.66 -4.96
CA PHE A 151 -4.04 15.87 -4.08
C PHE A 151 -4.01 17.28 -3.49
N SER A 152 -5.14 17.99 -3.61
CA SER A 152 -5.35 19.21 -2.85
C SER A 152 -5.60 18.89 -1.36
N PRO A 153 -5.39 19.85 -0.44
CA PRO A 153 -5.70 19.65 0.98
C PRO A 153 -7.17 19.24 1.22
N ASP A 154 -8.11 19.74 0.40
CA ASP A 154 -9.52 19.36 0.49
C ASP A 154 -9.76 17.92 -0.01
N ALA A 155 -9.02 17.49 -1.04
CA ALA A 155 -9.08 16.11 -1.52
C ALA A 155 -8.56 15.14 -0.43
N VAL A 156 -7.44 15.47 0.23
CA VAL A 156 -6.91 14.69 1.35
C VAL A 156 -7.93 14.60 2.48
N ALA A 157 -8.55 15.74 2.87
CA ALA A 157 -9.60 15.74 3.90
C ALA A 157 -10.81 14.89 3.51
N THR A 158 -11.14 14.81 2.23
CA THR A 158 -12.23 13.96 1.72
C THR A 158 -11.85 12.48 1.78
N ILE A 159 -10.64 12.12 1.36
CA ILE A 159 -10.12 10.74 1.43
C ILE A 159 -10.13 10.24 2.89
N LEU A 160 -9.66 11.05 3.83
CA LEU A 160 -9.66 10.70 5.25
C LEU A 160 -11.07 10.40 5.81
N LYS A 161 -12.11 11.09 5.31
CA LYS A 161 -13.50 10.81 5.71
C LYS A 161 -14.05 9.49 5.17
N GLN A 162 -13.45 8.95 4.11
CA GLN A 162 -13.85 7.70 3.48
C GLN A 162 -13.08 6.50 4.03
N ALA A 163 -12.14 6.73 4.95
CA ALA A 163 -11.34 5.68 5.54
C ALA A 163 -12.20 4.73 6.37
N ARG A 164 -12.08 3.44 6.09
CA ARG A 164 -12.49 2.35 6.96
C ARG A 164 -11.29 2.01 7.86
N LEU A 165 -11.46 2.13 9.15
CA LEU A 165 -10.40 1.86 10.12
C LEU A 165 -10.52 0.42 10.63
N PRO A 166 -9.41 -0.31 10.77
CA PRO A 166 -9.36 -1.55 11.53
C PRO A 166 -9.86 -1.36 12.98
N ASP A 167 -10.38 -2.43 13.58
CA ASP A 167 -10.80 -2.43 14.99
C ASP A 167 -9.56 -2.53 15.92
N SER A 168 -8.80 -1.45 15.98
CA SER A 168 -7.56 -1.34 16.78
C SER A 168 -7.40 0.07 17.31
N GLU A 169 -7.39 0.22 18.63
CA GLU A 169 -7.16 1.51 19.31
C GLU A 169 -5.82 2.13 18.89
N GLU A 170 -4.78 1.31 18.76
CA GLU A 170 -3.45 1.77 18.34
C GLU A 170 -3.51 2.39 16.92
N ILE A 171 -4.16 1.73 15.96
CA ILE A 171 -4.30 2.29 14.60
C ILE A 171 -5.10 3.59 14.63
N HIS A 172 -6.17 3.66 15.42
CA HIS A 172 -6.96 4.90 15.56
C HIS A 172 -6.11 6.07 16.08
N GLU A 173 -5.25 5.82 17.07
CA GLU A 173 -4.32 6.83 17.59
C GLU A 173 -3.30 7.27 16.52
N GLN A 174 -2.70 6.32 15.78
CA GLN A 174 -1.75 6.63 14.73
C GLN A 174 -2.39 7.46 13.60
N VAL A 175 -3.59 7.08 13.16
CA VAL A 175 -4.36 7.84 12.15
C VAL A 175 -4.63 9.27 12.65
N MET A 176 -4.95 9.45 13.91
CA MET A 176 -5.18 10.78 14.50
C MET A 176 -3.89 11.62 14.51
N LEU A 177 -2.75 11.03 14.88
CA LEU A 177 -1.43 11.68 14.87
C LEU A 177 -1.04 12.09 13.45
N CYS A 178 -1.10 11.17 12.49
CA CYS A 178 -0.82 11.45 11.08
C CYS A 178 -1.73 12.54 10.51
N THR A 179 -3.03 12.48 10.81
CA THR A 179 -3.99 13.49 10.35
C THR A 179 -3.68 14.87 10.92
N THR A 180 -3.27 14.94 12.19
CA THR A 180 -2.87 16.18 12.84
C THR A 180 -1.61 16.76 12.19
N TRP A 181 -0.62 15.90 11.94
CA TRP A 181 0.60 16.28 11.24
C TRP A 181 0.29 16.79 9.82
N LEU A 182 -0.52 16.08 9.03
CA LEU A 182 -0.93 16.52 7.68
C LEU A 182 -1.55 17.92 7.68
N ARG A 183 -2.37 18.25 8.69
CA ARG A 183 -2.95 19.57 8.85
C ARG A 183 -1.89 20.63 9.20
N GLN A 184 -0.96 20.32 10.09
CA GLN A 184 0.14 21.22 10.46
C GLN A 184 1.05 21.53 9.27
N GLN A 185 1.24 20.57 8.35
CA GLN A 185 1.99 20.75 7.11
C GLN A 185 1.18 21.46 6.01
N GLY A 186 -0.09 21.78 6.22
CA GLY A 186 -0.96 22.36 5.20
C GLY A 186 -1.36 21.38 4.08
N LEU A 187 -1.13 20.08 4.29
CA LEU A 187 -1.43 19.01 3.32
C LEU A 187 -2.87 18.48 3.46
N CYS A 188 -3.58 18.86 4.51
CA CYS A 188 -4.97 18.48 4.75
C CYS A 188 -5.76 19.67 5.29
N SER A 189 -6.91 19.96 4.68
CA SER A 189 -7.81 21.00 5.17
C SER A 189 -8.43 20.60 6.53
N PRO A 190 -8.78 21.58 7.38
CA PRO A 190 -9.58 21.33 8.57
C PRO A 190 -10.89 20.62 8.19
N LEU A 191 -11.32 19.67 9.02
CA LEU A 191 -12.65 19.10 8.83
C LEU A 191 -13.67 20.23 8.95
N SER A 192 -14.41 20.51 7.86
CA SER A 192 -15.52 21.47 7.94
C SER A 192 -16.49 21.00 9.02
N THR A 193 -16.53 21.69 10.14
CA THR A 193 -17.66 21.58 11.07
C THR A 193 -18.87 22.07 10.28
N ALA A 194 -19.87 21.19 10.08
CA ALA A 194 -21.14 21.59 9.50
C ALA A 194 -21.62 22.85 10.26
N PRO A 195 -22.17 23.87 9.55
CA PRO A 195 -22.69 25.04 10.23
C PRO A 195 -23.75 24.57 11.25
N THR A 196 -23.56 24.95 12.49
CA THR A 196 -24.57 24.79 13.52
C THR A 196 -25.87 25.38 12.95
N PRO A 197 -27.00 24.61 12.89
CA PRO A 197 -28.24 25.20 12.42
C PRO A 197 -28.53 26.42 13.28
N SER A 198 -28.59 27.58 12.63
CA SER A 198 -29.00 28.82 13.29
C SER A 198 -30.31 28.55 13.97
N ALA A 199 -30.33 28.67 15.29
CA ALA A 199 -31.56 28.73 16.04
C ALA A 199 -32.39 29.89 15.49
N LEU A 200 -33.39 29.55 14.68
CA LEU A 200 -34.43 30.49 14.29
C LEU A 200 -35.20 30.80 15.56
N GLY A 201 -35.04 32.02 16.04
CA GLY A 201 -35.87 32.64 17.03
C GLY A 201 -37.28 32.96 16.50
#